data_f468f3abb205d8754fa223fdc0815155
#
_entry.id   f468f3abb205d8754fa223fdc0815155
#
_cell.length_a   1.000
_cell.length_b   1.000
_cell.length_c   1.000
_cell.angle_alpha   90.00
_cell.angle_beta   90.00
_cell.angle_gamma   90.00
#
_symmetry.space_group_name_H-M   'P 1'
#
loop_
_entity.id
_entity.type
_entity.pdbx_description
1 polymer ?
#
loop_
_entity_poly.entity_id
_entity_poly.type
_entity_poly.pdbx_seq_one_letter_code
_entity_poly.pdbx_strand_id
1 'polypeptide(L)'
;MAATTIILACILMPVLLYFESKEIHKKILPVKTTISLLFVLAALVQPKPVPVYFAWLLPGLIFCLGGDVFLALPQKKMFFLGLVSFLVGHIFYVICFFYTAPPTVWAILGAFPVPIASFLIFLRLKPHLGDMTIPVLFYIVVITVMVCGAFSLFLEPGLGLTGRILALCGAICFYVSDLFVARDRFVKKGAVNRIVGLPLYFGGQFMLAFSVGYL
;
A
#
# COMPACT_ATOMS: atom_id res chain seq x y z
N MET A 1 9.45 15.88 14.27
CA MET A 1 8.07 15.45 13.91
C MET A 1 8.06 14.14 13.12
N ALA A 2 8.83 13.98 12.04
CA ALA A 2 8.86 12.72 11.28
C ALA A 2 9.25 11.48 12.12
N ALA A 3 10.28 11.55 12.95
CA ALA A 3 10.67 10.46 13.86
C ALA A 3 9.57 10.12 14.87
N THR A 4 8.83 11.12 15.34
CA THR A 4 7.73 10.93 16.30
C THR A 4 6.59 10.08 15.71
N THR A 5 6.27 10.28 14.42
CA THR A 5 5.22 9.48 13.77
C THR A 5 5.60 8.00 13.66
N ILE A 6 6.87 7.69 13.35
CA ILE A 6 7.36 6.31 13.30
C ILE A 6 7.34 5.67 14.69
N ILE A 7 7.88 6.36 15.72
CA ILE A 7 7.94 5.83 17.09
C ILE A 7 6.52 5.48 17.56
N LEU A 8 5.57 6.38 17.36
CA LEU A 8 4.19 6.16 17.76
C LEU A 8 3.55 4.99 16.98
N ALA A 9 3.81 4.89 15.68
CA ALA A 9 3.35 3.76 14.87
C ALA A 9 3.94 2.43 15.35
N CYS A 10 5.24 2.40 15.68
CA CYS A 10 5.90 1.21 16.23
C CYS A 10 5.31 0.78 17.58
N ILE A 11 4.89 1.73 18.43
CA ILE A 11 4.21 1.43 19.70
C ILE A 11 2.79 0.91 19.47
N LEU A 12 2.06 1.49 18.51
CA LEU A 12 0.68 1.11 18.23
C LEU A 12 0.57 -0.21 17.45
N MET A 13 1.59 -0.60 16.69
CA MET A 13 1.56 -1.81 15.86
C MET A 13 1.35 -3.11 16.70
N PRO A 14 2.11 -3.39 17.76
CA PRO A 14 1.84 -4.55 18.62
C PRO A 14 0.42 -4.53 19.23
N VAL A 15 -0.08 -3.35 19.60
CA VAL A 15 -1.43 -3.16 20.13
C VAL A 15 -2.48 -3.52 19.07
N LEU A 16 -2.28 -3.08 17.81
CA LEU A 16 -3.14 -3.44 16.70
C LEU A 16 -3.13 -4.95 16.46
N LEU A 17 -1.96 -5.57 16.39
CA LEU A 17 -1.81 -7.02 16.19
C LEU A 17 -2.50 -7.83 17.31
N TYR A 18 -2.40 -7.37 18.56
CA TYR A 18 -3.11 -7.98 19.67
C TYR A 18 -4.63 -7.91 19.50
N PHE A 19 -5.19 -6.74 19.13
CA PHE A 19 -6.64 -6.61 18.93
C PHE A 19 -7.13 -7.38 17.70
N GLU A 20 -6.34 -7.43 16.63
CA GLU A 20 -6.62 -8.25 15.44
C GLU A 20 -6.63 -9.74 15.78
N SER A 21 -5.67 -10.23 16.60
CA SER A 21 -5.62 -11.63 17.01
C SER A 21 -6.82 -12.05 17.87
N LYS A 22 -7.40 -11.12 18.62
CA LYS A 22 -8.58 -11.31 19.48
C LYS A 22 -9.90 -10.92 18.80
N GLU A 23 -9.85 -10.46 17.55
CA GLU A 23 -11.02 -9.98 16.78
C GLU A 23 -11.86 -8.91 17.52
N ILE A 24 -11.19 -8.01 18.27
CA ILE A 24 -11.86 -6.96 19.06
C ILE A 24 -12.12 -5.75 18.15
N HIS A 25 -13.07 -5.85 17.24
CA HIS A 25 -13.37 -4.85 16.21
C HIS A 25 -13.53 -3.41 16.73
N LYS A 26 -14.16 -3.23 17.90
CA LYS A 26 -14.34 -1.88 18.50
C LYS A 26 -13.01 -1.19 18.82
N LYS A 27 -11.93 -1.94 19.06
CA LYS A 27 -10.59 -1.41 19.38
C LYS A 27 -9.67 -1.39 18.15
N ILE A 28 -9.92 -2.26 17.16
CA ILE A 28 -9.17 -2.29 15.90
C ILE A 28 -9.33 -0.96 15.15
N LEU A 29 -10.57 -0.50 14.98
CA LEU A 29 -10.87 0.72 14.21
C LEU A 29 -10.07 1.95 14.69
N PRO A 30 -10.12 2.38 15.95
CA PRO A 30 -9.40 3.58 16.38
C PRO A 30 -7.87 3.42 16.26
N VAL A 31 -7.31 2.25 16.61
CA VAL A 31 -5.85 2.04 16.55
C VAL A 31 -5.38 2.03 15.10
N LYS A 32 -6.07 1.30 14.23
CA LYS A 32 -5.74 1.21 12.80
C LYS A 32 -5.82 2.58 12.13
N THR A 33 -6.92 3.31 12.35
CA THR A 33 -7.10 4.67 11.83
C THR A 33 -6.02 5.63 12.34
N THR A 34 -5.61 5.52 13.60
CA THR A 34 -4.53 6.36 14.14
C THR A 34 -3.22 6.10 13.42
N ILE A 35 -2.82 4.85 13.21
CA ILE A 35 -1.59 4.53 12.47
C ILE A 35 -1.68 5.06 11.02
N SER A 36 -2.85 4.96 10.40
CA SER A 36 -3.06 5.47 9.04
C SER A 36 -3.00 7.01 8.98
N LEU A 37 -3.52 7.71 9.99
CA LEU A 37 -3.34 9.15 10.11
C LEU A 37 -1.87 9.54 10.27
N LEU A 38 -1.07 8.72 10.98
CA LEU A 38 0.36 9.01 11.18
C LEU A 38 1.15 8.95 9.87
N PHE A 39 0.88 8.03 8.94
CA PHE A 39 1.59 8.05 7.66
C PHE A 39 1.14 9.22 6.77
N VAL A 40 -0.12 9.66 6.82
CA VAL A 40 -0.57 10.88 6.13
C VAL A 40 0.13 12.10 6.72
N LEU A 41 0.17 12.23 8.04
CA LEU A 41 0.88 13.31 8.73
C LEU A 41 2.38 13.27 8.42
N ALA A 42 2.99 12.07 8.34
CA ALA A 42 4.39 11.92 7.96
C ALA A 42 4.67 12.53 6.60
N ALA A 43 3.82 12.32 5.60
CA ALA A 43 3.96 12.95 4.27
C ALA A 43 3.77 14.46 4.30
N LEU A 44 2.80 14.95 5.10
CA LEU A 44 2.50 16.39 5.21
C LEU A 44 3.64 17.19 5.80
N VAL A 45 4.40 16.63 6.75
CA VAL A 45 5.49 17.31 7.46
C VAL A 45 6.84 17.21 6.75
N GLN A 46 6.95 16.42 5.65
CA GLN A 46 8.18 16.36 4.85
C GLN A 46 8.40 17.64 4.03
N PRO A 47 9.67 17.99 3.75
CA PRO A 47 9.99 18.89 2.65
C PRO A 47 9.38 18.37 1.34
N LYS A 48 9.15 19.22 0.37
CA LYS A 48 8.52 18.85 -0.90
C LYS A 48 9.40 19.28 -2.07
N PRO A 49 10.61 18.68 -2.23
CA PRO A 49 11.52 19.06 -3.32
C PRO A 49 10.89 18.82 -4.69
N VAL A 50 9.98 17.83 -4.81
CA VAL A 50 9.19 17.56 -6.01
C VAL A 50 7.69 17.74 -5.69
N PRO A 51 7.14 18.98 -5.79
CA PRO A 51 5.76 19.28 -5.36
C PRO A 51 4.69 18.47 -6.09
N VAL A 52 4.92 18.15 -7.37
CA VAL A 52 4.02 17.32 -8.19
C VAL A 52 3.92 15.90 -7.65
N TYR A 53 5.05 15.29 -7.23
CA TYR A 53 5.05 13.99 -6.60
C TYR A 53 4.17 13.97 -5.34
N PHE A 54 4.36 14.96 -4.46
CA PHE A 54 3.55 15.11 -3.25
C PHE A 54 2.07 15.30 -3.57
N ALA A 55 1.74 16.13 -4.57
CA ALA A 55 0.35 16.44 -4.94
C ALA A 55 -0.44 15.19 -5.38
N TRP A 56 0.20 14.22 -6.05
CA TRP A 56 -0.42 12.97 -6.45
C TRP A 56 -0.31 11.87 -5.40
N LEU A 57 0.77 11.85 -4.60
CA LEU A 57 0.94 10.84 -3.56
C LEU A 57 -0.04 11.02 -2.39
N LEU A 58 -0.26 12.27 -1.97
CA LEU A 58 -1.12 12.56 -0.81
C LEU A 58 -2.56 12.06 -0.95
N PRO A 59 -3.28 12.29 -2.06
CA PRO A 59 -4.59 11.68 -2.25
C PRO A 59 -4.54 10.14 -2.16
N GLY A 60 -3.50 9.51 -2.72
CA GLY A 60 -3.29 8.07 -2.60
C GLY A 60 -3.22 7.60 -1.15
N LEU A 61 -2.43 8.27 -0.31
CA LEU A 61 -2.35 8.00 1.13
C LEU A 61 -3.71 8.19 1.83
N ILE A 62 -4.46 9.23 1.48
CA ILE A 62 -5.80 9.52 2.06
C ILE A 62 -6.80 8.42 1.69
N PHE A 63 -6.82 7.96 0.44
CA PHE A 63 -7.68 6.85 0.04
C PHE A 63 -7.28 5.53 0.70
N CYS A 64 -5.98 5.28 0.93
CA CYS A 64 -5.51 4.12 1.68
C CYS A 64 -5.95 4.19 3.15
N LEU A 65 -5.90 5.37 3.81
CA LEU A 65 -6.49 5.58 5.12
C LEU A 65 -7.99 5.25 5.13
N GLY A 66 -8.74 5.71 4.11
CA GLY A 66 -10.15 5.35 3.94
C GLY A 66 -10.35 3.82 3.84
N GLY A 67 -9.50 3.14 3.09
CA GLY A 67 -9.47 1.68 2.98
C GLY A 67 -9.27 1.00 4.33
N ASP A 68 -8.35 1.51 5.16
CA ASP A 68 -8.11 1.01 6.51
C ASP A 68 -9.32 1.14 7.43
N VAL A 69 -9.99 2.29 7.36
CA VAL A 69 -11.24 2.53 8.12
C VAL A 69 -12.31 1.52 7.70
N PHE A 70 -12.53 1.33 6.40
CA PHE A 70 -13.53 0.40 5.91
C PHE A 70 -13.19 -1.06 6.27
N LEU A 71 -11.93 -1.49 6.11
CA LEU A 71 -11.52 -2.86 6.45
C LEU A 71 -11.55 -3.15 7.95
N ALA A 72 -11.52 -2.13 8.82
CA ALA A 72 -11.67 -2.31 10.27
C ALA A 72 -13.13 -2.54 10.70
N LEU A 73 -14.10 -2.29 9.81
CA LEU A 73 -15.51 -2.49 10.08
C LEU A 73 -15.95 -3.92 9.73
N PRO A 74 -16.80 -4.58 10.57
CA PRO A 74 -17.09 -6.01 10.43
C PRO A 74 -18.08 -6.37 9.31
N GLN A 75 -18.75 -5.37 8.71
CA GLN A 75 -19.79 -5.62 7.71
C GLN A 75 -19.17 -6.07 6.37
N LYS A 76 -19.79 -7.07 5.71
CA LYS A 76 -19.33 -7.60 4.42
C LYS A 76 -19.18 -6.51 3.34
N LYS A 77 -20.09 -5.53 3.30
CA LYS A 77 -20.04 -4.41 2.36
C LYS A 77 -18.81 -3.53 2.56
N MET A 78 -18.31 -3.42 3.80
CA MET A 78 -17.14 -2.59 4.13
C MET A 78 -15.86 -3.15 3.53
N PHE A 79 -15.75 -4.48 3.40
CA PHE A 79 -14.62 -5.07 2.69
C PHE A 79 -14.56 -4.61 1.22
N PHE A 80 -15.69 -4.60 0.52
CA PHE A 80 -15.74 -4.13 -0.87
C PHE A 80 -15.41 -2.64 -0.98
N LEU A 81 -15.96 -1.81 -0.07
CA LEU A 81 -15.64 -0.38 -0.04
C LEU A 81 -14.16 -0.13 0.29
N GLY A 82 -13.57 -0.93 1.18
CA GLY A 82 -12.15 -0.89 1.46
C GLY A 82 -11.31 -1.23 0.24
N LEU A 83 -11.66 -2.30 -0.47
CA LEU A 83 -11.00 -2.70 -1.72
C LEU A 83 -11.05 -1.58 -2.76
N VAL A 84 -12.23 -0.94 -2.95
CA VAL A 84 -12.39 0.18 -3.88
C VAL A 84 -11.57 1.39 -3.43
N SER A 85 -11.55 1.71 -2.14
CA SER A 85 -10.77 2.83 -1.61
C SER A 85 -9.28 2.61 -1.85
N PHE A 86 -8.75 1.43 -1.56
CA PHE A 86 -7.35 1.08 -1.88
C PHE A 86 -7.08 1.12 -3.38
N LEU A 87 -7.98 0.61 -4.21
CA LEU A 87 -7.86 0.67 -5.68
C LEU A 87 -7.69 2.11 -6.16
N VAL A 88 -8.52 3.03 -5.67
CA VAL A 88 -8.40 4.46 -6.00
C VAL A 88 -7.08 5.02 -5.50
N GLY A 89 -6.66 4.66 -4.29
CA GLY A 89 -5.35 5.03 -3.75
C GLY A 89 -4.19 4.60 -4.64
N HIS A 90 -4.22 3.34 -5.14
CA HIS A 90 -3.20 2.84 -6.06
C HIS A 90 -3.23 3.55 -7.42
N ILE A 91 -4.41 3.94 -7.93
CA ILE A 91 -4.50 4.74 -9.17
C ILE A 91 -3.77 6.08 -8.97
N PHE A 92 -3.93 6.73 -7.83
CA PHE A 92 -3.18 7.96 -7.52
C PHE A 92 -1.67 7.70 -7.44
N TYR A 93 -1.22 6.58 -6.89
CA TYR A 93 0.20 6.21 -6.89
C TYR A 93 0.73 5.93 -8.30
N VAL A 94 -0.06 5.26 -9.15
CA VAL A 94 0.27 5.04 -10.57
C VAL A 94 0.49 6.37 -11.28
N ILE A 95 -0.46 7.30 -11.14
CA ILE A 95 -0.36 8.64 -11.73
C ILE A 95 0.88 9.36 -11.17
N CYS A 96 1.07 9.32 -9.85
CA CYS A 96 2.22 9.93 -9.18
C CYS A 96 3.55 9.47 -9.77
N PHE A 97 3.75 8.17 -9.88
CA PHE A 97 5.02 7.59 -10.31
C PHE A 97 5.29 7.86 -11.80
N PHE A 98 4.33 7.59 -12.67
CA PHE A 98 4.53 7.78 -14.13
C PHE A 98 4.55 9.24 -14.56
N TYR A 99 3.86 10.13 -13.83
CA TYR A 99 3.94 11.57 -14.11
C TYR A 99 5.30 12.14 -13.69
N THR A 100 5.87 11.63 -12.58
CA THR A 100 7.16 12.09 -12.06
C THR A 100 8.33 11.49 -12.83
N ALA A 101 8.22 10.23 -13.26
CA ALA A 101 9.24 9.49 -14.01
C ALA A 101 8.59 8.65 -15.12
N PRO A 102 8.52 9.16 -16.36
CA PRO A 102 7.99 8.42 -17.49
C PRO A 102 8.72 7.09 -17.70
N PRO A 103 8.03 6.04 -18.19
CA PRO A 103 8.62 4.72 -18.33
C PRO A 103 9.71 4.72 -19.41
N THR A 104 10.88 4.20 -19.07
CA THR A 104 11.96 3.90 -19.99
C THR A 104 11.96 2.41 -20.37
N VAL A 105 12.66 2.06 -21.47
CA VAL A 105 12.83 0.64 -21.85
C VAL A 105 13.45 -0.17 -20.71
N TRP A 106 14.41 0.39 -19.99
CA TRP A 106 15.05 -0.26 -18.84
C TRP A 106 14.10 -0.48 -17.67
N ALA A 107 13.20 0.48 -17.43
CA ALA A 107 12.16 0.34 -16.40
C ALA A 107 11.15 -0.78 -16.77
N ILE A 108 10.76 -0.86 -18.04
CA ILE A 108 9.85 -1.92 -18.52
C ILE A 108 10.52 -3.29 -18.38
N LEU A 109 11.78 -3.43 -18.80
CA LEU A 109 12.51 -4.69 -18.69
C LEU A 109 12.74 -5.10 -17.22
N GLY A 110 13.12 -4.16 -16.35
CA GLY A 110 13.34 -4.42 -14.92
C GLY A 110 12.06 -4.80 -14.18
N ALA A 111 10.93 -4.19 -14.55
CA ALA A 111 9.64 -4.48 -13.96
C ALA A 111 8.96 -5.74 -14.53
N PHE A 112 9.42 -6.29 -15.64
CA PHE A 112 8.79 -7.41 -16.35
C PHE A 112 8.45 -8.64 -15.49
N PRO A 113 9.23 -9.05 -14.47
CA PRO A 113 8.85 -10.14 -13.57
C PRO A 113 7.57 -9.90 -12.78
N VAL A 114 7.19 -8.64 -12.51
CA VAL A 114 6.03 -8.29 -11.66
C VAL A 114 4.71 -8.68 -12.32
N PRO A 115 4.41 -8.34 -13.59
CA PRO A 115 3.21 -8.82 -14.28
C PRO A 115 3.11 -10.35 -14.34
N ILE A 116 4.23 -11.04 -14.53
CA ILE A 116 4.26 -12.52 -14.55
C ILE A 116 3.86 -13.06 -13.18
N ALA A 117 4.47 -12.56 -12.10
CA ALA A 117 4.14 -12.95 -10.74
C ALA A 117 2.65 -12.68 -10.43
N SER A 118 2.16 -11.50 -10.79
CA SER A 118 0.75 -11.11 -10.60
C SER A 118 -0.22 -12.05 -11.34
N PHE A 119 0.12 -12.42 -12.56
CA PHE A 119 -0.67 -13.36 -13.35
C PHE A 119 -0.73 -14.75 -12.68
N LEU A 120 0.41 -15.28 -12.23
CA LEU A 120 0.47 -16.55 -11.52
C LEU A 120 -0.30 -16.51 -10.20
N ILE A 121 -0.22 -15.41 -9.47
CA ILE A 121 -0.99 -15.18 -8.24
C ILE A 121 -2.48 -15.16 -8.54
N PHE A 122 -2.90 -14.44 -9.59
CA PHE A 122 -4.31 -14.42 -10.00
C PHE A 122 -4.82 -15.81 -10.35
N LEU A 123 -4.08 -16.61 -11.12
CA LEU A 123 -4.47 -17.98 -11.45
C LEU A 123 -4.68 -18.85 -10.21
N ARG A 124 -3.84 -18.68 -9.18
CA ARG A 124 -3.98 -19.39 -7.89
C ARG A 124 -5.15 -18.92 -7.05
N LEU A 125 -5.47 -17.61 -7.10
CA LEU A 125 -6.58 -17.05 -6.35
C LEU A 125 -7.93 -17.28 -7.01
N LYS A 126 -8.00 -17.29 -8.34
CA LYS A 126 -9.23 -17.35 -9.14
C LYS A 126 -10.25 -18.39 -8.67
N PRO A 127 -9.86 -19.65 -8.33
CA PRO A 127 -10.82 -20.67 -7.87
C PRO A 127 -11.53 -20.32 -6.55
N HIS A 128 -10.99 -19.38 -5.77
CA HIS A 128 -11.47 -19.00 -4.45
C HIS A 128 -12.24 -17.66 -4.42
N LEU A 129 -12.29 -16.94 -5.54
CA LEU A 129 -12.79 -15.56 -5.57
C LEU A 129 -14.31 -15.45 -5.75
N GLY A 130 -14.97 -16.43 -6.41
CA GLY A 130 -16.41 -16.34 -6.71
C GLY A 130 -16.77 -15.02 -7.41
N ASP A 131 -17.77 -14.31 -6.87
CA ASP A 131 -18.25 -13.03 -7.40
C ASP A 131 -17.22 -11.89 -7.33
N MET A 132 -16.16 -12.08 -6.51
CA MET A 132 -15.08 -11.10 -6.37
C MET A 132 -13.99 -11.23 -7.45
N THR A 133 -14.15 -12.14 -8.43
CA THR A 133 -13.14 -12.38 -9.47
C THR A 133 -12.82 -11.11 -10.26
N ILE A 134 -13.84 -10.39 -10.73
CA ILE A 134 -13.64 -9.16 -11.51
C ILE A 134 -13.05 -8.02 -10.66
N PRO A 135 -13.61 -7.68 -9.47
CA PRO A 135 -13.02 -6.65 -8.62
C PRO A 135 -11.55 -6.93 -8.24
N VAL A 136 -11.22 -8.17 -7.91
CA VAL A 136 -9.84 -8.55 -7.52
C VAL A 136 -8.91 -8.54 -8.73
N LEU A 137 -9.38 -8.92 -9.94
CA LEU A 137 -8.59 -8.81 -11.16
C LEU A 137 -8.19 -7.35 -11.43
N PHE A 138 -9.15 -6.42 -11.39
CA PHE A 138 -8.86 -4.99 -11.56
C PHE A 138 -7.87 -4.49 -10.51
N TYR A 139 -8.04 -4.91 -9.27
CA TYR A 139 -7.13 -4.56 -8.19
C TYR A 139 -5.69 -5.05 -8.46
N ILE A 140 -5.53 -6.33 -8.85
CA ILE A 140 -4.21 -6.91 -9.18
C ILE A 140 -3.57 -6.16 -10.34
N VAL A 141 -4.33 -5.81 -11.38
CA VAL A 141 -3.80 -5.05 -12.52
C VAL A 141 -3.26 -3.69 -12.06
N VAL A 142 -4.05 -2.95 -11.30
CA VAL A 142 -3.65 -1.60 -10.87
C VAL A 142 -2.45 -1.62 -9.93
N ILE A 143 -2.41 -2.53 -8.94
CA ILE A 143 -1.25 -2.63 -8.03
C ILE A 143 0.01 -3.10 -8.77
N THR A 144 -0.13 -3.96 -9.78
CA THR A 144 0.99 -4.37 -10.66
C THR A 144 1.55 -3.17 -11.40
N VAL A 145 0.68 -2.37 -12.02
CA VAL A 145 1.07 -1.15 -12.74
C VAL A 145 1.71 -0.14 -11.78
N MET A 146 1.23 -0.05 -10.54
CA MET A 146 1.84 0.80 -9.50
C MET A 146 3.30 0.38 -9.21
N VAL A 147 3.56 -0.91 -9.03
CA VAL A 147 4.94 -1.40 -8.80
C VAL A 147 5.82 -1.14 -10.02
N CYS A 148 5.30 -1.33 -11.25
CA CYS A 148 6.02 -0.97 -12.48
C CYS A 148 6.36 0.53 -12.53
N GLY A 149 5.43 1.40 -12.10
CA GLY A 149 5.67 2.85 -11.98
C GLY A 149 6.74 3.19 -10.94
N ALA A 150 6.76 2.48 -9.81
CA ALA A 150 7.82 2.64 -8.80
C ALA A 150 9.20 2.23 -9.34
N PHE A 151 9.28 1.23 -10.24
CA PHE A 151 10.51 0.90 -10.98
C PHE A 151 10.94 2.03 -11.91
N SER A 152 10.01 2.68 -12.62
CA SER A 152 10.35 3.85 -13.45
C SER A 152 10.94 4.96 -12.59
N LEU A 153 10.30 5.26 -11.45
CA LEU A 153 10.78 6.27 -10.51
C LEU A 153 12.17 5.91 -9.95
N PHE A 154 12.42 4.64 -9.65
CA PHE A 154 13.71 4.18 -9.15
C PHE A 154 14.85 4.39 -10.14
N LEU A 155 14.58 4.25 -11.43
CA LEU A 155 15.59 4.42 -12.50
C LEU A 155 15.74 5.86 -12.98
N GLU A 156 15.01 6.84 -12.42
CA GLU A 156 15.12 8.25 -12.80
C GLU A 156 16.31 8.93 -12.11
N PRO A 157 17.44 9.19 -12.82
CA PRO A 157 18.66 9.67 -12.20
C PRO A 157 18.58 11.12 -11.72
N GLY A 158 17.62 11.88 -12.23
CA GLY A 158 17.39 13.27 -11.82
C GLY A 158 16.79 13.45 -10.44
N LEU A 159 16.37 12.35 -9.77
CA LEU A 159 15.74 12.36 -8.45
C LEU A 159 16.67 11.82 -7.36
N GLY A 160 16.44 12.22 -6.12
CA GLY A 160 17.21 11.75 -4.97
C GLY A 160 17.14 10.23 -4.77
N LEU A 161 18.29 9.57 -4.68
CA LEU A 161 18.39 8.10 -4.59
C LEU A 161 17.61 7.54 -3.39
N THR A 162 17.68 8.19 -2.23
CA THR A 162 16.96 7.75 -1.01
C THR A 162 15.45 7.74 -1.23
N GLY A 163 14.89 8.79 -1.83
CA GLY A 163 13.46 8.88 -2.14
C GLY A 163 13.02 7.79 -3.12
N ARG A 164 13.83 7.54 -4.16
CA ARG A 164 13.58 6.48 -5.15
C ARG A 164 13.57 5.09 -4.53
N ILE A 165 14.52 4.79 -3.63
CA ILE A 165 14.57 3.51 -2.89
C ILE A 165 13.36 3.37 -1.98
N LEU A 166 13.02 4.42 -1.22
CA LEU A 166 11.86 4.40 -0.34
C LEU A 166 10.55 4.17 -1.11
N ALA A 167 10.37 4.83 -2.25
CA ALA A 167 9.18 4.65 -3.08
C ALA A 167 9.07 3.22 -3.62
N LEU A 168 10.16 2.66 -4.16
CA LEU A 168 10.16 1.29 -4.69
C LEU A 168 9.95 0.26 -3.59
N CYS A 169 10.69 0.34 -2.48
CA CYS A 169 10.52 -0.58 -1.35
C CYS A 169 9.12 -0.46 -0.74
N GLY A 170 8.59 0.76 -0.63
CA GLY A 170 7.23 0.99 -0.15
C GLY A 170 6.18 0.33 -1.04
N ALA A 171 6.28 0.49 -2.36
CA ALA A 171 5.39 -0.15 -3.32
C ALA A 171 5.46 -1.68 -3.29
N ILE A 172 6.67 -2.25 -3.18
CA ILE A 172 6.86 -3.70 -3.07
C ILE A 172 6.29 -4.23 -1.75
N CYS A 173 6.57 -3.57 -0.61
CA CYS A 173 6.02 -3.96 0.69
C CYS A 173 4.50 -3.94 0.67
N PHE A 174 3.89 -2.91 0.05
CA PHE A 174 2.44 -2.85 -0.12
C PHE A 174 1.93 -4.03 -0.96
N TYR A 175 2.49 -4.26 -2.14
CA TYR A 175 2.13 -5.37 -3.02
C TYR A 175 2.18 -6.71 -2.29
N VAL A 176 3.27 -6.97 -1.56
CA VAL A 176 3.43 -8.22 -0.78
C VAL A 176 2.42 -8.30 0.35
N SER A 177 2.12 -7.20 1.04
CA SER A 177 1.11 -7.18 2.11
C SER A 177 -0.27 -7.61 1.61
N ASP A 178 -0.63 -7.19 0.40
CA ASP A 178 -1.93 -7.53 -0.20
C ASP A 178 -2.06 -9.01 -0.54
N LEU A 179 -0.96 -9.71 -0.77
CA LEU A 179 -0.99 -11.17 -0.90
C LEU A 179 -1.44 -11.83 0.41
N PHE A 180 -1.03 -11.30 1.56
CA PHE A 180 -1.50 -11.79 2.87
C PHE A 180 -2.96 -11.43 3.11
N VAL A 181 -3.42 -10.24 2.70
CA VAL A 181 -4.83 -9.86 2.76
C VAL A 181 -5.68 -10.78 1.88
N ALA A 182 -5.28 -11.02 0.64
CA ALA A 182 -5.98 -11.90 -0.28
C ALA A 182 -6.02 -13.34 0.24
N ARG A 183 -4.90 -13.84 0.78
CA ARG A 183 -4.83 -15.17 1.40
C ARG A 183 -5.75 -15.28 2.61
N ASP A 184 -5.77 -14.29 3.50
CA ASP A 184 -6.62 -14.27 4.70
C ASP A 184 -8.11 -14.24 4.34
N ARG A 185 -8.45 -13.51 3.28
CA ARG A 185 -9.84 -13.31 2.86
C ARG A 185 -10.40 -14.45 2.04
N PHE A 186 -9.63 -15.00 1.10
CA PHE A 186 -10.15 -15.89 0.06
C PHE A 186 -9.65 -17.33 0.18
N VAL A 187 -8.48 -17.57 0.78
CA VAL A 187 -7.88 -18.92 0.80
C VAL A 187 -7.89 -19.53 2.19
N LYS A 188 -7.23 -18.91 3.16
CA LYS A 188 -7.11 -19.43 4.52
C LYS A 188 -6.86 -18.32 5.52
N LYS A 189 -7.81 -18.11 6.42
CA LYS A 189 -7.60 -17.24 7.60
C LYS A 189 -6.45 -17.77 8.46
N GLY A 190 -5.63 -16.86 8.98
CA GLY A 190 -4.55 -17.25 9.88
C GLY A 190 -3.81 -16.06 10.48
N ALA A 191 -3.33 -16.24 11.72
CA ALA A 191 -2.59 -15.21 12.44
C ALA A 191 -1.37 -14.69 11.66
N VAL A 192 -0.67 -15.57 10.94
CA VAL A 192 0.50 -15.22 10.12
C VAL A 192 0.16 -14.16 9.07
N ASN A 193 -1.03 -14.22 8.45
CA ASN A 193 -1.44 -13.25 7.44
C ASN A 193 -1.50 -11.83 8.02
N ARG A 194 -1.93 -11.68 9.27
CA ARG A 194 -2.03 -10.40 9.97
C ARG A 194 -0.69 -9.96 10.55
N ILE A 195 0.05 -10.89 11.17
CA ILE A 195 1.35 -10.61 11.83
C ILE A 195 2.39 -10.16 10.81
N VAL A 196 2.37 -10.67 9.58
CA VAL A 196 3.30 -10.28 8.52
C VAL A 196 2.69 -9.19 7.63
N GLY A 197 1.43 -9.33 7.24
CA GLY A 197 0.78 -8.42 6.30
C GLY A 197 0.66 -6.99 6.84
N LEU A 198 0.21 -6.80 8.09
CA LEU A 198 0.03 -5.45 8.65
C LEU A 198 1.34 -4.66 8.79
N PRO A 199 2.44 -5.23 9.35
CA PRO A 199 3.72 -4.51 9.37
C PRO A 199 4.26 -4.18 7.99
N LEU A 200 4.13 -5.08 7.00
CA LEU A 200 4.52 -4.80 5.61
C LEU A 200 3.69 -3.66 5.02
N TYR A 201 2.39 -3.67 5.22
CA TYR A 201 1.49 -2.63 4.76
C TYR A 201 1.86 -1.26 5.34
N PHE A 202 1.86 -1.13 6.66
CA PHE A 202 2.15 0.15 7.30
C PHE A 202 3.59 0.60 7.07
N GLY A 203 4.56 -0.33 7.08
CA GLY A 203 5.94 -0.04 6.70
C GLY A 203 6.04 0.51 5.29
N GLY A 204 5.35 -0.11 4.33
CA GLY A 204 5.24 0.36 2.96
C GLY A 204 4.65 1.77 2.86
N GLN A 205 3.55 2.05 3.56
CA GLN A 205 2.91 3.36 3.59
C GLN A 205 3.82 4.45 4.18
N PHE A 206 4.54 4.14 5.26
CA PHE A 206 5.51 5.08 5.81
C PHE A 206 6.69 5.32 4.86
N MET A 207 7.21 4.29 4.17
CA MET A 207 8.26 4.47 3.17
C MET A 207 7.78 5.39 2.03
N LEU A 208 6.55 5.19 1.52
CA LEU A 208 5.93 6.08 0.52
C LEU A 208 5.76 7.50 1.06
N ALA A 209 5.30 7.67 2.30
CA ALA A 209 5.14 8.97 2.92
C ALA A 209 6.49 9.70 3.09
N PHE A 210 7.54 8.98 3.50
CA PHE A 210 8.88 9.55 3.68
C PHE A 210 9.58 9.84 2.35
N SER A 211 9.31 9.08 1.28
CA SER A 211 9.91 9.33 -0.04
C SER A 211 9.69 10.77 -0.51
N VAL A 212 8.60 11.42 -0.09
CA VAL A 212 8.29 12.83 -0.40
C VAL A 212 9.44 13.78 -0.08
N GLY A 213 10.12 13.56 1.03
CA GLY A 213 11.17 14.47 1.50
C GLY A 213 12.56 14.20 0.93
N TYR A 214 12.72 13.10 0.19
CA TYR A 214 14.04 12.63 -0.26
C TYR A 214 14.15 12.45 -1.79
N LEU A 215 13.09 12.77 -2.57
CA LEU A 215 13.12 12.86 -4.02
C LEU A 215 13.64 14.22 -4.46
#